data_68960330d97bb417a651627e43df5656
#
_entry.id   68960330d97bb417a651627e43df5656
#
_cell.length_a   1.000
_cell.length_b   1.000
_cell.length_c   1.000
_cell.angle_alpha   90.00
_cell.angle_beta   90.00
_cell.angle_gamma   90.00
#
_symmetry.space_group_name_H-M   'P 1'
#
loop_
_entity.id
_entity.type
_entity.pdbx_description
1 polymer ?
#
loop_
_entity_poly.entity_id
_entity_poly.type
_entity_poly.pdbx_seq_one_letter_code
_entity_poly.pdbx_strand_id
1 'polypeptide(L)'
;MSSLCERFESFIKTLDGFENIDALLQGFDLRGKKRADYLVRNRAFIIEQKLLEKNPVERPQKFVERLGRKRGFVFMGTLSTDYIFKRQPDPEVLQQRMILDLARVIDDDVAYADKQTSDTRNLFNVPDAIGILAILNESAELLRPDVIDYALRVSFQKKTESGAPRYPANDGVIVISEASAIAVPGFQQAFPIQLYVSPQRRRAAEVEQFMEILMKQWAAFNSLPLVTMQIGSSLKRP
;
A
#
# COMPACT_ATOMS: atom_id res chain seq x y z
N MET A 1 23.88 3.14 1.38
CA MET A 1 22.74 2.79 2.29
C MET A 1 22.03 1.61 1.67
N SER A 2 21.57 0.65 2.47
CA SER A 2 20.71 -0.44 2.00
C SER A 2 19.36 0.12 1.55
N SER A 3 18.72 -0.51 0.55
CA SER A 3 17.39 -0.12 0.07
C SER A 3 16.32 -0.29 1.17
N LEU A 4 15.18 0.37 1.00
CA LEU A 4 14.04 0.21 1.91
C LEU A 4 13.60 -1.27 1.98
N CYS A 5 13.61 -1.96 0.83
CA CYS A 5 13.29 -3.37 0.72
C CYS A 5 14.25 -4.24 1.56
N GLU A 6 15.57 -4.10 1.36
CA GLU A 6 16.57 -4.86 2.10
C GLU A 6 16.51 -4.61 3.62
N ARG A 7 16.25 -3.37 4.03
CA ARG A 7 16.09 -3.02 5.45
C ARG A 7 14.84 -3.65 6.04
N PHE A 8 13.72 -3.63 5.30
CA PHE A 8 12.48 -4.24 5.75
C PHE A 8 12.60 -5.76 5.86
N GLU A 9 13.20 -6.43 4.88
CA GLU A 9 13.49 -7.86 4.96
C GLU A 9 14.39 -8.21 6.15
N SER A 10 15.45 -7.41 6.39
CA SER A 10 16.34 -7.60 7.53
C SER A 10 15.61 -7.40 8.86
N PHE A 11 14.70 -6.45 8.93
CA PHE A 11 13.86 -6.20 10.08
C PHE A 11 12.88 -7.35 10.34
N ILE A 12 12.14 -7.82 9.31
CA ILE A 12 11.16 -8.90 9.47
C ILE A 12 11.83 -10.19 10.00
N LYS A 13 13.07 -10.45 9.61
CA LYS A 13 13.87 -11.58 10.14
C LYS A 13 14.12 -11.52 11.65
N THR A 14 14.00 -10.34 12.26
CA THR A 14 14.17 -10.17 13.73
C THR A 14 12.90 -10.46 14.52
N LEU A 15 11.76 -10.62 13.86
CA LEU A 15 10.49 -10.85 14.53
C LEU A 15 10.39 -12.27 15.08
N ASP A 16 9.71 -12.39 16.20
CA ASP A 16 9.46 -13.69 16.83
C ASP A 16 8.69 -14.62 15.91
N GLY A 17 9.14 -15.89 15.85
CA GLY A 17 8.52 -16.92 15.00
C GLY A 17 8.58 -16.59 13.50
N PHE A 18 9.61 -15.87 13.05
CA PHE A 18 9.82 -15.58 11.63
C PHE A 18 10.05 -16.85 10.82
N GLU A 19 9.32 -16.97 9.72
CA GLU A 19 9.52 -18.00 8.71
C GLU A 19 9.46 -17.35 7.31
N ASN A 20 10.47 -17.59 6.47
CA ASN A 20 10.43 -17.22 5.05
C ASN A 20 9.72 -18.33 4.27
N ILE A 21 8.60 -18.00 3.63
CA ILE A 21 7.74 -18.98 2.96
C ILE A 21 8.45 -19.64 1.76
N ASP A 22 9.20 -18.85 1.00
CA ASP A 22 9.96 -19.39 -0.15
C ASP A 22 11.03 -20.38 0.29
N ALA A 23 11.71 -20.11 1.40
CA ALA A 23 12.70 -21.01 1.96
C ALA A 23 12.07 -22.31 2.48
N LEU A 24 10.90 -22.24 3.13
CA LEU A 24 10.16 -23.41 3.62
C LEU A 24 9.67 -24.31 2.49
N LEU A 25 9.38 -23.73 1.34
CA LEU A 25 8.78 -24.43 0.20
C LEU A 25 9.81 -24.79 -0.88
N GLN A 26 11.08 -24.60 -0.58
CA GLN A 26 12.17 -24.98 -1.49
C GLN A 26 12.11 -26.49 -1.80
N GLY A 27 12.00 -26.83 -3.09
CA GLY A 27 11.89 -28.21 -3.55
C GLY A 27 10.47 -28.74 -3.73
N PHE A 28 9.43 -27.98 -3.36
CA PHE A 28 8.03 -28.35 -3.61
C PHE A 28 7.57 -27.85 -4.99
N ASP A 29 6.80 -28.67 -5.70
CA ASP A 29 6.13 -28.23 -6.94
C ASP A 29 4.88 -27.41 -6.60
N LEU A 30 5.01 -26.10 -6.72
CA LEU A 30 3.94 -25.14 -6.40
C LEU A 30 3.40 -24.42 -7.63
N ARG A 31 3.48 -25.03 -8.82
CA ARG A 31 3.02 -24.43 -10.06
C ARG A 31 1.60 -23.90 -9.94
N GLY A 32 1.43 -22.61 -10.21
CA GLY A 32 0.14 -21.92 -10.18
C GLY A 32 -0.38 -21.52 -8.80
N LYS A 33 0.28 -21.91 -7.70
CA LYS A 33 -0.07 -21.42 -6.34
C LYS A 33 0.71 -20.16 -6.06
N LYS A 34 -0.02 -19.10 -5.72
CA LYS A 34 0.56 -17.86 -5.21
C LYS A 34 0.77 -18.01 -3.71
N ARG A 35 1.76 -17.29 -3.17
CA ARG A 35 2.08 -17.31 -1.75
C ARG A 35 2.58 -15.95 -1.31
N ALA A 36 2.35 -15.62 -0.06
CA ALA A 36 2.93 -14.47 0.61
C ALA A 36 4.42 -14.71 0.93
N ASP A 37 5.09 -13.70 1.46
CA ASP A 37 6.53 -13.74 1.69
C ASP A 37 6.89 -14.33 3.05
N TYR A 38 6.15 -13.99 4.12
CA TYR A 38 6.56 -14.31 5.48
C TYR A 38 5.40 -14.77 6.36
N LEU A 39 5.74 -15.67 7.31
CA LEU A 39 4.93 -16.01 8.47
C LEU A 39 5.67 -15.52 9.73
N VAL A 40 4.92 -14.99 10.70
CA VAL A 40 5.49 -14.52 11.97
C VAL A 40 4.56 -14.87 13.16
N ARG A 41 5.11 -14.80 14.38
CA ARG A 41 4.39 -15.09 15.63
C ARG A 41 3.70 -16.46 15.59
N ASN A 42 4.48 -17.51 15.36
CA ASN A 42 3.97 -18.87 15.26
C ASN A 42 2.84 -19.00 14.22
N ARG A 43 3.00 -18.36 13.08
CA ARG A 43 2.05 -18.34 11.96
C ARG A 43 0.71 -17.65 12.25
N ALA A 44 0.63 -16.84 13.32
CA ALA A 44 -0.57 -16.04 13.59
C ALA A 44 -0.76 -14.91 12.58
N PHE A 45 0.34 -14.47 11.94
CA PHE A 45 0.32 -13.41 10.93
C PHE A 45 1.04 -13.84 9.66
N ILE A 46 0.44 -13.48 8.54
CA ILE A 46 1.00 -13.61 7.19
C ILE A 46 1.34 -12.21 6.71
N ILE A 47 2.55 -11.98 6.24
CA ILE A 47 2.98 -10.70 5.69
C ILE A 47 3.32 -10.88 4.22
N GLU A 48 2.65 -10.12 3.37
CA GLU A 48 2.98 -9.94 1.97
C GLU A 48 3.65 -8.59 1.78
N GLN A 49 4.77 -8.54 1.08
CA GLN A 49 5.53 -7.33 0.81
C GLN A 49 5.38 -6.90 -0.66
N LYS A 50 5.11 -5.62 -0.88
CA LYS A 50 5.08 -5.01 -2.20
C LYS A 50 5.98 -3.78 -2.24
N LEU A 51 6.86 -3.72 -3.23
CA LEU A 51 7.73 -2.58 -3.47
C LEU A 51 7.18 -1.73 -4.62
N LEU A 52 6.95 -0.45 -4.36
CA LEU A 52 6.60 0.53 -5.38
C LEU A 52 7.89 1.06 -6.01
N GLU A 53 8.40 0.33 -7.00
CA GLU A 53 9.69 0.63 -7.64
C GLU A 53 9.61 1.77 -8.65
N LYS A 54 8.45 1.93 -9.30
CA LYS A 54 8.31 2.83 -10.45
C LYS A 54 7.29 3.92 -10.17
N ASN A 55 7.75 5.14 -10.38
CA ASN A 55 6.87 6.28 -10.43
C ASN A 55 5.93 6.12 -11.65
N PRO A 56 4.61 6.08 -11.49
CA PRO A 56 3.67 5.84 -12.60
C PRO A 56 3.49 7.09 -13.48
N VAL A 57 4.59 7.72 -13.92
CA VAL A 57 4.59 8.97 -14.72
C VAL A 57 3.80 8.89 -16.03
N GLU A 58 3.75 7.71 -16.63
CA GLU A 58 2.97 7.51 -17.86
C GLU A 58 1.44 7.64 -17.63
N ARG A 59 0.94 7.37 -16.42
CA ARG A 59 -0.49 7.41 -16.15
C ARG A 59 -1.07 8.83 -16.23
N PRO A 60 -0.52 9.85 -15.53
CA PRO A 60 -0.93 11.24 -15.72
C PRO A 60 -0.81 11.71 -17.16
N GLN A 61 0.27 11.35 -17.84
CA GLN A 61 0.47 11.71 -19.25
C GLN A 61 -0.62 11.10 -20.13
N LYS A 62 -0.87 9.80 -20.06
CA LYS A 62 -1.94 9.12 -20.81
C LYS A 62 -3.33 9.65 -20.44
N PHE A 63 -3.54 10.05 -19.18
CA PHE A 63 -4.78 10.69 -18.75
C PHE A 63 -5.01 12.01 -19.47
N VAL A 64 -3.99 12.89 -19.48
CA VAL A 64 -4.05 14.20 -20.15
C VAL A 64 -4.22 14.06 -21.66
N GLU A 65 -3.53 13.11 -22.30
CA GLU A 65 -3.69 12.82 -23.73
C GLU A 65 -5.12 12.36 -24.08
N ARG A 66 -5.71 11.48 -23.26
CA ARG A 66 -7.11 11.04 -23.43
C ARG A 66 -8.08 12.21 -23.26
N LEU A 67 -7.82 13.08 -22.27
CA LEU A 67 -8.61 14.29 -22.03
C LEU A 67 -8.52 15.22 -23.23
N GLY A 68 -7.31 15.46 -23.77
CA GLY A 68 -7.08 16.28 -24.95
C GLY A 68 -7.84 15.79 -26.17
N ARG A 69 -7.75 14.49 -26.46
CA ARG A 69 -8.53 13.86 -27.56
C ARG A 69 -10.03 14.03 -27.40
N LYS A 70 -10.53 13.87 -26.16
CA LYS A 70 -11.98 14.00 -25.87
C LYS A 70 -12.48 15.43 -25.99
N ARG A 71 -11.65 16.43 -25.66
CA ARG A 71 -12.03 17.86 -25.58
C ARG A 71 -11.49 18.70 -26.75
N GLY A 72 -10.80 18.08 -27.68
CA GLY A 72 -10.33 18.75 -28.92
C GLY A 72 -9.13 19.67 -28.71
N PHE A 73 -8.23 19.37 -27.76
CA PHE A 73 -6.99 20.12 -27.59
C PHE A 73 -5.76 19.21 -27.60
N VAL A 74 -4.62 19.77 -27.97
CA VAL A 74 -3.32 19.10 -27.95
C VAL A 74 -2.41 19.90 -27.03
N PHE A 75 -1.71 19.20 -26.13
CA PHE A 75 -0.64 19.79 -25.32
C PHE A 75 0.70 19.54 -26.01
N MET A 76 1.49 20.59 -26.09
CA MET A 76 2.88 20.51 -26.48
C MET A 76 3.77 21.08 -25.36
N GLY A 77 4.76 20.33 -24.94
CA GLY A 77 5.70 20.71 -23.88
C GLY A 77 5.34 20.13 -22.50
N THR A 78 6.07 20.56 -21.46
CA THR A 78 5.89 20.12 -20.08
C THR A 78 5.02 21.12 -19.32
N LEU A 79 3.83 20.69 -18.93
CA LEU A 79 2.88 21.48 -18.13
C LEU A 79 2.49 20.68 -16.88
N SER A 80 2.31 21.37 -15.74
CA SER A 80 1.74 20.72 -14.57
C SER A 80 0.28 20.33 -14.80
N THR A 81 -0.13 19.20 -14.29
CA THR A 81 -1.53 18.73 -14.35
C THR A 81 -2.49 19.72 -13.73
N ASP A 82 -2.09 20.39 -12.63
CA ASP A 82 -2.87 21.44 -11.98
C ASP A 82 -3.15 22.62 -12.90
N TYR A 83 -2.16 23.04 -13.68
CA TYR A 83 -2.33 24.12 -14.67
C TYR A 83 -3.32 23.74 -15.77
N ILE A 84 -3.24 22.47 -16.23
CA ILE A 84 -4.14 21.94 -17.25
C ILE A 84 -5.57 21.88 -16.70
N PHE A 85 -5.76 21.35 -15.49
CA PHE A 85 -7.09 21.16 -14.92
C PHE A 85 -7.78 22.48 -14.53
N LYS A 86 -7.04 23.46 -13.99
CA LYS A 86 -7.59 24.79 -13.65
C LYS A 86 -8.26 25.50 -14.82
N ARG A 87 -7.89 25.16 -16.04
CA ARG A 87 -8.48 25.73 -17.27
C ARG A 87 -9.64 24.91 -17.82
N GLN A 88 -10.04 23.85 -17.16
CA GLN A 88 -11.17 23.03 -17.54
C GLN A 88 -12.42 23.42 -16.73
N PRO A 89 -13.62 23.16 -17.24
CA PRO A 89 -14.87 23.49 -16.53
C PRO A 89 -15.10 22.67 -15.27
N ASP A 90 -14.40 21.54 -15.11
CA ASP A 90 -14.59 20.58 -14.02
C ASP A 90 -13.23 20.13 -13.40
N PRO A 91 -12.40 21.06 -12.88
CA PRO A 91 -11.03 20.76 -12.45
C PRO A 91 -10.98 19.74 -11.31
N GLU A 92 -11.87 19.82 -10.34
CA GLU A 92 -11.92 18.88 -9.21
C GLU A 92 -12.24 17.45 -9.64
N VAL A 93 -13.19 17.29 -10.58
CA VAL A 93 -13.57 15.98 -11.13
C VAL A 93 -12.41 15.36 -11.90
N LEU A 94 -11.67 16.18 -12.66
CA LEU A 94 -10.49 15.70 -13.40
C LEU A 94 -9.38 15.27 -12.47
N GLN A 95 -9.13 16.04 -11.39
CA GLN A 95 -8.15 15.69 -10.38
C GLN A 95 -8.51 14.38 -9.69
N GLN A 96 -9.76 14.18 -9.29
CA GLN A 96 -10.23 12.94 -8.68
C GLN A 96 -10.05 11.73 -9.64
N ARG A 97 -10.40 11.90 -10.91
CA ARG A 97 -10.22 10.84 -11.92
C ARG A 97 -8.75 10.49 -12.15
N MET A 98 -7.87 11.47 -12.15
CA MET A 98 -6.43 11.22 -12.24
C MET A 98 -5.91 10.49 -11.01
N ILE A 99 -6.34 10.88 -9.80
CA ILE A 99 -6.00 10.18 -8.56
C ILE A 99 -6.49 8.72 -8.62
N LEU A 100 -7.71 8.48 -9.09
CA LEU A 100 -8.24 7.12 -9.28
C LEU A 100 -7.42 6.30 -10.30
N ASP A 101 -6.92 6.93 -11.36
CA ASP A 101 -6.07 6.25 -12.34
C ASP A 101 -4.69 5.88 -11.76
N LEU A 102 -4.12 6.76 -10.92
CA LEU A 102 -2.91 6.46 -10.14
C LEU A 102 -3.16 5.36 -9.10
N ALA A 103 -4.30 5.43 -8.42
CA ALA A 103 -4.70 4.50 -7.36
C ALA A 103 -4.82 3.03 -7.83
N ARG A 104 -4.99 2.79 -9.13
CA ARG A 104 -5.07 1.42 -9.68
C ARG A 104 -3.84 0.57 -9.39
N VAL A 105 -2.65 1.18 -9.28
CA VAL A 105 -1.43 0.44 -8.92
C VAL A 105 -1.60 -0.20 -7.55
N ILE A 106 -2.11 0.58 -6.59
CA ILE A 106 -2.35 0.11 -5.22
C ILE A 106 -3.47 -0.94 -5.18
N ASP A 107 -4.54 -0.76 -5.96
CA ASP A 107 -5.63 -1.75 -6.04
C ASP A 107 -5.16 -3.09 -6.60
N ASP A 108 -4.29 -3.08 -7.59
CA ASP A 108 -3.68 -4.28 -8.15
C ASP A 108 -2.82 -4.99 -7.09
N ASP A 109 -2.02 -4.26 -6.32
CA ASP A 109 -1.20 -4.81 -5.22
C ASP A 109 -2.07 -5.41 -4.11
N VAL A 110 -3.16 -4.72 -3.72
CA VAL A 110 -4.13 -5.22 -2.74
C VAL A 110 -4.78 -6.52 -3.24
N ALA A 111 -5.16 -6.58 -4.52
CA ALA A 111 -5.77 -7.78 -5.10
C ALA A 111 -4.80 -8.97 -5.16
N TYR A 112 -3.53 -8.71 -5.50
CA TYR A 112 -2.49 -9.75 -5.51
C TYR A 112 -2.20 -10.26 -4.10
N ALA A 113 -2.02 -9.35 -3.13
CA ALA A 113 -1.76 -9.70 -1.75
C ALA A 113 -2.92 -10.51 -1.13
N ASP A 114 -4.17 -10.15 -1.45
CA ASP A 114 -5.34 -10.90 -0.98
C ASP A 114 -5.30 -12.36 -1.44
N LYS A 115 -4.99 -12.57 -2.72
CA LYS A 115 -4.86 -13.92 -3.26
C LYS A 115 -3.67 -14.67 -2.64
N GLN A 116 -2.51 -14.03 -2.51
CA GLN A 116 -1.32 -14.64 -1.93
C GLN A 116 -1.55 -15.03 -0.47
N THR A 117 -2.18 -14.16 0.31
CA THR A 117 -2.56 -14.44 1.71
C THR A 117 -3.55 -15.59 1.81
N SER A 118 -4.59 -15.60 0.97
CA SER A 118 -5.59 -16.67 0.94
C SER A 118 -4.97 -18.02 0.59
N ASP A 119 -4.14 -18.06 -0.46
CA ASP A 119 -3.45 -19.29 -0.89
C ASP A 119 -2.46 -19.77 0.20
N THR A 120 -1.80 -18.85 0.91
CA THR A 120 -0.88 -19.17 2.03
C THR A 120 -1.62 -19.75 3.22
N ARG A 121 -2.80 -19.19 3.59
CA ARG A 121 -3.64 -19.78 4.65
C ARG A 121 -3.98 -21.23 4.37
N ASN A 122 -4.35 -21.54 3.13
CA ASN A 122 -4.68 -22.90 2.70
C ASN A 122 -3.44 -23.80 2.69
N LEU A 123 -2.32 -23.30 2.20
CA LEU A 123 -1.08 -24.08 2.05
C LEU A 123 -0.51 -24.53 3.40
N PHE A 124 -0.56 -23.65 4.40
CA PHE A 124 -0.02 -23.92 5.75
C PHE A 124 -1.10 -24.37 6.74
N ASN A 125 -2.36 -24.52 6.30
CA ASN A 125 -3.49 -24.86 7.16
C ASN A 125 -3.64 -23.92 8.37
N VAL A 126 -3.59 -22.61 8.12
CA VAL A 126 -3.71 -21.54 9.12
C VAL A 126 -4.86 -20.60 8.77
N PRO A 127 -6.11 -21.07 8.79
CA PRO A 127 -7.27 -20.32 8.29
C PRO A 127 -7.50 -19.00 9.06
N ASP A 128 -7.10 -18.97 10.33
CA ASP A 128 -7.29 -17.82 11.22
C ASP A 128 -6.11 -16.84 11.23
N ALA A 129 -5.04 -17.11 10.47
CA ALA A 129 -3.91 -16.20 10.40
C ALA A 129 -4.33 -14.84 9.84
N ILE A 130 -3.85 -13.76 10.44
CA ILE A 130 -4.12 -12.37 10.02
C ILE A 130 -3.23 -12.02 8.82
N GLY A 131 -3.82 -11.50 7.75
CA GLY A 131 -3.12 -11.06 6.55
C GLY A 131 -2.75 -9.58 6.60
N ILE A 132 -1.48 -9.27 6.48
CA ILE A 132 -0.93 -7.91 6.43
C ILE A 132 -0.22 -7.69 5.11
N LEU A 133 -0.63 -6.64 4.39
CA LEU A 133 0.10 -6.15 3.23
C LEU A 133 1.06 -5.03 3.65
N ALA A 134 2.35 -5.20 3.42
CA ALA A 134 3.37 -4.18 3.60
C ALA A 134 3.71 -3.55 2.24
N ILE A 135 3.35 -2.29 2.04
CA ILE A 135 3.68 -1.51 0.85
C ILE A 135 4.89 -0.63 1.17
N LEU A 136 5.97 -0.84 0.45
CA LEU A 136 7.20 -0.08 0.57
C LEU A 136 7.33 0.89 -0.60
N ASN A 137 7.27 2.19 -0.33
CA ASN A 137 7.41 3.22 -1.33
C ASN A 137 8.76 3.94 -1.17
N GLU A 138 9.77 3.50 -1.91
CA GLU A 138 11.11 4.08 -1.88
C GLU A 138 11.27 5.22 -2.89
N SER A 139 10.63 5.15 -4.05
CA SER A 139 10.92 6.06 -5.17
C SER A 139 9.70 6.57 -5.95
N ALA A 140 8.50 6.06 -5.66
CA ALA A 140 7.31 6.46 -6.40
C ALA A 140 6.70 7.76 -5.85
N GLU A 141 7.31 8.90 -6.13
CA GLU A 141 6.93 10.23 -5.62
C GLU A 141 5.50 10.67 -5.98
N LEU A 142 4.97 10.22 -7.13
CA LEU A 142 3.58 10.51 -7.51
C LEU A 142 2.55 9.77 -6.63
N LEU A 143 2.96 8.68 -5.98
CA LEU A 143 2.15 7.95 -5.02
C LEU A 143 2.36 8.52 -3.62
N ARG A 144 1.95 9.78 -3.44
CA ARG A 144 2.00 10.47 -2.16
C ARG A 144 1.11 9.80 -1.12
N PRO A 145 1.34 10.04 0.17
CA PRO A 145 0.56 9.44 1.25
C PRO A 145 -0.95 9.64 1.12
N ASP A 146 -1.39 10.83 0.67
CA ASP A 146 -2.81 11.14 0.47
C ASP A 146 -3.42 10.33 -0.71
N VAL A 147 -2.66 10.10 -1.77
CA VAL A 147 -3.08 9.28 -2.91
C VAL A 147 -3.19 7.80 -2.51
N ILE A 148 -2.22 7.30 -1.75
CA ILE A 148 -2.22 5.91 -1.26
C ILE A 148 -3.39 5.70 -0.28
N ASP A 149 -3.60 6.60 0.70
CA ASP A 149 -4.73 6.53 1.63
C ASP A 149 -6.06 6.48 0.89
N TYR A 150 -6.24 7.37 -0.10
CA TYR A 150 -7.44 7.36 -0.92
C TYR A 150 -7.62 6.04 -1.68
N ALA A 151 -6.54 5.53 -2.29
CA ALA A 151 -6.55 4.27 -3.02
C ALA A 151 -6.96 3.09 -2.14
N LEU A 152 -6.36 2.98 -0.95
CA LEU A 152 -6.68 1.92 0.02
C LEU A 152 -8.13 1.99 0.48
N ARG A 153 -8.64 3.19 0.81
CA ARG A 153 -10.06 3.38 1.18
C ARG A 153 -11.00 2.91 0.08
N VAL A 154 -10.73 3.30 -1.17
CA VAL A 154 -11.53 2.86 -2.32
C VAL A 154 -11.46 1.36 -2.51
N SER A 155 -10.27 0.76 -2.42
CA SER A 155 -10.07 -0.68 -2.60
C SER A 155 -10.82 -1.50 -1.56
N PHE A 156 -10.75 -1.12 -0.28
CA PHE A 156 -11.40 -1.85 0.81
C PHE A 156 -12.91 -1.61 0.91
N GLN A 157 -13.44 -0.58 0.24
CA GLN A 157 -14.89 -0.40 0.11
C GLN A 157 -15.51 -1.27 -1.00
N LYS A 158 -14.68 -1.84 -1.90
CA LYS A 158 -15.18 -2.69 -2.97
C LYS A 158 -15.85 -3.94 -2.43
N LYS A 159 -16.98 -4.27 -3.05
CA LYS A 159 -17.75 -5.47 -2.75
C LYS A 159 -17.85 -6.35 -3.98
N THR A 160 -18.05 -7.63 -3.76
CA THR A 160 -18.48 -8.60 -4.77
C THR A 160 -19.96 -8.37 -5.13
N GLU A 161 -20.45 -9.03 -6.15
CA GLU A 161 -21.90 -9.02 -6.51
C GLU A 161 -22.79 -9.51 -5.37
N SER A 162 -22.29 -10.41 -4.51
CA SER A 162 -23.00 -10.88 -3.32
C SER A 162 -22.96 -9.90 -2.13
N GLY A 163 -22.29 -8.73 -2.26
CA GLY A 163 -22.15 -7.74 -1.19
C GLY A 163 -21.02 -8.03 -0.20
N ALA A 164 -20.31 -9.15 -0.34
CA ALA A 164 -19.13 -9.46 0.49
C ALA A 164 -17.93 -8.56 0.14
N PRO A 165 -16.96 -8.35 1.07
CA PRO A 165 -15.73 -7.67 0.77
C PRO A 165 -15.01 -8.32 -0.41
N ARG A 166 -14.46 -7.49 -1.32
CA ARG A 166 -13.76 -7.98 -2.50
C ARG A 166 -12.39 -8.60 -2.15
N TYR A 167 -11.73 -8.07 -1.11
CA TYR A 167 -10.41 -8.50 -0.66
C TYR A 167 -10.46 -9.02 0.78
N PRO A 168 -11.03 -10.23 0.97
CA PRO A 168 -11.31 -10.76 2.30
C PRO A 168 -10.08 -11.28 3.04
N ALA A 169 -8.95 -11.51 2.42
CA ALA A 169 -7.77 -12.05 3.07
C ALA A 169 -6.82 -10.97 3.62
N ASN A 170 -6.92 -9.73 3.14
CA ASN A 170 -6.16 -8.60 3.68
C ASN A 170 -6.88 -7.99 4.88
N ASP A 171 -6.34 -8.19 6.07
CA ASP A 171 -6.88 -7.66 7.32
C ASP A 171 -6.35 -6.26 7.63
N GLY A 172 -5.10 -5.97 7.24
CA GLY A 172 -4.47 -4.67 7.41
C GLY A 172 -3.44 -4.35 6.33
N VAL A 173 -3.11 -3.06 6.20
CA VAL A 173 -2.06 -2.57 5.31
C VAL A 173 -1.15 -1.63 6.08
N ILE A 174 0.16 -1.81 5.91
CA ILE A 174 1.20 -0.92 6.39
C ILE A 174 1.85 -0.28 5.16
N VAL A 175 1.94 1.03 5.12
CA VAL A 175 2.65 1.76 4.07
C VAL A 175 3.83 2.49 4.69
N ILE A 176 5.03 2.18 4.22
CA ILE A 176 6.26 2.89 4.58
C ILE A 176 6.71 3.67 3.36
N SER A 177 6.76 5.02 3.45
CA SER A 177 7.02 5.87 2.29
C SER A 177 8.25 6.73 2.51
N GLU A 178 9.36 6.39 1.87
CA GLU A 178 10.59 7.20 1.83
C GLU A 178 10.64 8.13 0.61
N ALA A 179 9.83 7.85 -0.40
CA ALA A 179 9.65 8.74 -1.55
C ALA A 179 9.03 10.10 -1.20
N SER A 180 8.42 10.23 -0.02
CA SER A 180 7.66 11.42 0.36
C SER A 180 8.02 11.86 1.76
N ALA A 181 9.04 12.71 1.87
CA ALA A 181 9.34 13.35 3.14
C ALA A 181 8.29 14.41 3.51
N ILE A 182 7.94 14.47 4.78
CA ILE A 182 7.05 15.50 5.33
C ILE A 182 7.80 16.34 6.35
N ALA A 183 7.44 17.63 6.42
CA ALA A 183 7.95 18.52 7.47
C ALA A 183 7.21 18.24 8.77
N VAL A 184 7.95 17.94 9.82
CA VAL A 184 7.41 17.74 11.17
C VAL A 184 8.11 18.70 12.12
N PRO A 185 7.40 19.49 12.93
CA PRO A 185 8.02 20.39 13.90
C PRO A 185 9.02 19.64 14.79
N GLY A 186 10.23 20.18 14.91
CA GLY A 186 11.32 19.56 15.71
C GLY A 186 12.13 18.48 15.01
N PHE A 187 11.83 18.15 13.75
CA PHE A 187 12.59 17.18 12.95
C PHE A 187 13.00 17.80 11.61
N GLN A 188 14.18 17.46 11.12
CA GLN A 188 14.62 17.94 9.80
C GLN A 188 13.79 17.33 8.68
N GLN A 189 13.47 16.05 8.82
CA GLN A 189 12.72 15.28 7.84
C GLN A 189 12.06 14.09 8.53
N ALA A 190 10.82 13.79 8.15
CA ALA A 190 10.13 12.59 8.59
C ALA A 190 9.56 11.85 7.39
N PHE A 191 9.62 10.52 7.46
CA PHE A 191 9.04 9.65 6.44
C PHE A 191 7.70 9.10 6.95
N PRO A 192 6.60 9.29 6.20
CA PRO A 192 5.29 8.87 6.65
C PRO A 192 5.17 7.34 6.68
N ILE A 193 4.59 6.85 7.77
CA ILE A 193 4.10 5.49 7.90
C ILE A 193 2.59 5.57 8.07
N GLN A 194 1.85 4.84 7.26
CA GLN A 194 0.39 4.79 7.32
C GLN A 194 -0.07 3.39 7.69
N LEU A 195 -1.00 3.31 8.62
CA LEU A 195 -1.64 2.07 9.04
C LEU A 195 -3.10 2.10 8.59
N TYR A 196 -3.52 1.04 7.92
CA TYR A 196 -4.89 0.87 7.49
C TYR A 196 -5.43 -0.47 7.96
N VAL A 197 -6.50 -0.45 8.74
CA VAL A 197 -7.22 -1.65 9.16
C VAL A 197 -8.47 -1.79 8.31
N SER A 198 -8.71 -2.97 7.77
CA SER A 198 -9.91 -3.25 7.00
C SER A 198 -11.17 -3.08 7.87
N PRO A 199 -12.12 -2.18 7.52
CA PRO A 199 -13.22 -1.80 8.39
C PRO A 199 -14.24 -2.90 8.65
N GLN A 200 -14.14 -4.02 7.95
CA GLN A 200 -15.13 -5.11 7.99
C GLN A 200 -14.64 -6.32 8.79
N ARG A 201 -13.59 -6.16 9.65
CA ARG A 201 -12.93 -7.27 10.31
C ARG A 201 -13.35 -7.46 11.77
N ARG A 202 -13.59 -8.74 12.14
CA ARG A 202 -13.89 -9.14 13.53
C ARG A 202 -12.71 -8.92 14.48
N ARG A 203 -11.46 -8.92 13.95
CA ARG A 203 -10.20 -8.81 14.72
C ARG A 203 -9.51 -7.47 14.51
N ALA A 204 -10.26 -6.39 14.20
CA ALA A 204 -9.68 -5.09 13.88
C ALA A 204 -8.72 -4.56 14.96
N ALA A 205 -9.06 -4.69 16.23
CA ALA A 205 -8.21 -4.24 17.35
C ALA A 205 -6.89 -5.02 17.43
N GLU A 206 -6.90 -6.33 17.15
CA GLU A 206 -5.70 -7.15 17.14
C GLU A 206 -4.79 -6.81 15.96
N VAL A 207 -5.38 -6.56 14.77
CA VAL A 207 -4.66 -6.10 13.58
C VAL A 207 -3.99 -4.76 13.86
N GLU A 208 -4.72 -3.80 14.41
CA GLU A 208 -4.21 -2.47 14.75
C GLU A 208 -3.06 -2.57 15.77
N GLN A 209 -3.26 -3.30 16.87
CA GLN A 209 -2.24 -3.51 17.87
C GLN A 209 -0.97 -4.16 17.30
N PHE A 210 -1.12 -5.17 16.45
CA PHE A 210 0.03 -5.81 15.81
C PHE A 210 0.80 -4.83 14.93
N MET A 211 0.11 -4.08 14.07
CA MET A 211 0.74 -3.11 13.18
C MET A 211 1.43 -1.98 13.94
N GLU A 212 0.83 -1.49 15.04
CA GLU A 212 1.47 -0.48 15.90
C GLU A 212 2.76 -1.00 16.53
N ILE A 213 2.73 -2.23 17.07
CA ILE A 213 3.93 -2.86 17.65
C ILE A 213 5.00 -3.02 16.57
N LEU A 214 4.62 -3.50 15.39
CA LEU A 214 5.53 -3.69 14.27
C LEU A 214 6.21 -2.37 13.89
N MET A 215 5.47 -1.26 13.83
CA MET A 215 6.03 0.04 13.48
C MET A 215 6.90 0.64 14.58
N LYS A 216 6.60 0.40 15.84
CA LYS A 216 7.50 0.75 16.96
C LYS A 216 8.84 0.00 16.86
N GLN A 217 8.77 -1.30 16.56
CA GLN A 217 9.96 -2.13 16.35
C GLN A 217 10.75 -1.71 15.10
N TRP A 218 10.05 -1.38 14.01
CA TRP A 218 10.67 -0.85 12.79
C TRP A 218 11.42 0.47 13.04
N ALA A 219 10.81 1.40 13.76
CA ALA A 219 11.44 2.66 14.12
C ALA A 219 12.70 2.43 14.99
N ALA A 220 12.60 1.56 15.99
CA ALA A 220 13.73 1.19 16.83
C ALA A 220 14.86 0.50 16.03
N PHE A 221 14.51 -0.42 15.11
CA PHE A 221 15.47 -1.09 14.23
C PHE A 221 16.28 -0.10 13.37
N ASN A 222 15.63 0.96 12.90
CA ASN A 222 16.28 2.01 12.13
C ASN A 222 16.90 3.13 13.00
N SER A 223 16.85 3.01 14.33
CA SER A 223 17.30 4.06 15.27
C SER A 223 16.63 5.41 15.03
N LEU A 224 15.35 5.40 14.64
CA LEU A 224 14.56 6.58 14.34
C LEU A 224 13.44 6.77 15.37
N PRO A 225 13.13 8.02 15.77
CA PRO A 225 11.96 8.28 16.62
C PRO A 225 10.67 8.03 15.84
N LEU A 226 9.68 7.41 16.48
CA LEU A 226 8.33 7.29 15.94
C LEU A 226 7.46 8.41 16.52
N VAL A 227 6.93 9.24 15.63
CA VAL A 227 6.00 10.32 16.00
C VAL A 227 4.62 9.99 15.44
N THR A 228 3.63 9.93 16.32
CA THR A 228 2.24 9.70 15.90
C THR A 228 1.57 11.05 15.63
N MET A 229 1.00 11.20 14.44
CA MET A 229 0.26 12.38 14.04
C MET A 229 -1.13 11.98 13.52
N GLN A 230 -2.15 12.72 13.89
CA GLN A 230 -3.45 12.63 13.22
C GLN A 230 -3.42 13.53 11.98
N ILE A 231 -3.40 12.94 10.81
CA ILE A 231 -3.48 13.68 9.55
C ILE A 231 -4.95 13.73 9.14
N GLY A 232 -5.54 14.92 9.14
CA GLY A 232 -6.85 15.12 8.52
C GLY A 232 -6.76 14.83 7.03
N SER A 233 -7.63 13.98 6.47
CA SER A 233 -7.62 13.68 5.04
C SER A 233 -8.00 14.96 4.28
N SER A 234 -7.10 15.47 3.45
CA SER A 234 -7.33 16.61 2.57
C SER A 234 -8.22 16.27 1.36
N LEU A 235 -8.37 14.99 1.06
CA LEU A 235 -9.23 14.51 -0.01
C LEU A 235 -10.66 14.28 0.49
N LYS A 236 -11.64 14.87 -0.21
CA LYS A 236 -13.06 14.63 0.08
C LYS A 236 -13.34 13.13 -0.02
N ARG A 237 -14.11 12.62 0.94
CA ARG A 237 -14.57 11.21 0.89
C ARG A 237 -15.29 10.95 -0.43
N PRO A 238 -15.08 9.78 -1.07
CA PRO A 238 -15.81 9.41 -2.26
C PRO A 238 -17.31 9.32 -2.02
#